data_ace4b0af412ceaccd00d047b73f7b3a8
#
_entry.id   ace4b0af412ceaccd00d047b73f7b3a8
#
_cell.length_a   1.000
_cell.length_b   1.000
_cell.length_c   1.000
_cell.angle_alpha   90.00
_cell.angle_beta   90.00
_cell.angle_gamma   90.00
#
_symmetry.space_group_name_H-M   'P 1'
#
loop_
_entity.id
_entity.type
_entity.pdbx_description
1 polymer ?
#
loop_
_entity_poly.entity_id
_entity_poly.type
_entity_poly.pdbx_seq_one_letter_code
_entity_poly.pdbx_strand_id
1 'polypeptide(L)'
;IQARIGADKDLQDGINKNNEVFNFLSSVCNKYGIGFWKPGAGIIHQVVLENYAFPGGMMIGTDSHTVNAGGLGMVAIGVGGADAVDVMAGMPWELKFPKLIGVKLTGRLNGWTAPKDVILKVAGILTVKGGTGCIVEYFGEGAESLSATGKGTICNMGAEIGATTSTFGYDDSMRRYLAATGRQDVVDAADAVAEHLTGDTEVDANPEQYFDQVIEINLDELTPHLNGPFTPDLATPVAEMKEK
;
A
#
# COMPACT_ATOMS: atom_id res chain seq x y z
N ILE A 1 -18.23 -6.77 6.67
CA ILE A 1 -19.65 -6.34 6.58
C ILE A 1 -19.98 -6.17 5.10
N GLN A 2 -21.01 -6.84 4.62
CA GLN A 2 -21.45 -6.71 3.24
C GLN A 2 -22.43 -5.54 3.08
N ALA A 3 -22.13 -4.62 2.17
CA ALA A 3 -23.03 -3.54 1.80
C ALA A 3 -24.20 -4.10 0.97
N ARG A 4 -25.44 -3.94 1.46
CA ARG A 4 -26.66 -4.42 0.80
C ARG A 4 -27.79 -3.39 0.81
N ILE A 5 -28.09 -2.84 1.99
CA ILE A 5 -29.24 -1.98 2.24
C ILE A 5 -28.79 -0.55 2.53
N GLY A 6 -27.65 -0.40 3.17
CA GLY A 6 -26.97 0.84 3.52
C GLY A 6 -26.66 1.01 4.99
N ALA A 7 -25.52 1.59 5.24
CA ALA A 7 -24.97 2.09 6.51
C ALA A 7 -25.35 1.29 7.76
N ASP A 8 -26.18 1.88 8.61
CA ASP A 8 -26.51 1.32 9.94
C ASP A 8 -27.16 -0.06 9.90
N LYS A 9 -28.00 -0.33 8.90
CA LYS A 9 -28.64 -1.65 8.75
C LYS A 9 -27.65 -2.73 8.37
N ASP A 10 -26.73 -2.44 7.49
CA ASP A 10 -25.67 -3.39 7.09
C ASP A 10 -24.70 -3.62 8.26
N LEU A 11 -24.37 -2.58 9.01
CA LEU A 11 -23.54 -2.70 10.21
C LEU A 11 -24.21 -3.58 11.27
N GLN A 12 -25.48 -3.32 11.57
CA GLN A 12 -26.23 -4.09 12.56
C GLN A 12 -26.40 -5.56 12.14
N ASP A 13 -26.71 -5.80 10.87
CA ASP A 13 -26.80 -7.17 10.32
C ASP A 13 -25.44 -7.89 10.42
N GLY A 14 -24.35 -7.22 10.08
CA GLY A 14 -23.00 -7.73 10.19
C GLY A 14 -22.62 -8.09 11.64
N ILE A 15 -22.95 -7.22 12.61
CA ILE A 15 -22.70 -7.46 14.03
C ILE A 15 -23.50 -8.67 14.49
N ASN A 16 -24.79 -8.73 14.18
CA ASN A 16 -25.66 -9.82 14.62
C ASN A 16 -25.22 -11.17 14.08
N LYS A 17 -24.87 -11.24 12.78
CA LYS A 17 -24.43 -12.48 12.14
C LYS A 17 -23.07 -12.99 12.62
N ASN A 18 -22.19 -12.10 13.04
CA ASN A 18 -20.81 -12.44 13.43
C ASN A 18 -20.56 -12.17 14.93
N ASN A 19 -21.60 -12.11 15.72
CA ASN A 19 -21.50 -11.74 17.14
C ASN A 19 -20.53 -12.65 17.92
N GLU A 20 -20.54 -13.95 17.65
CA GLU A 20 -19.61 -14.90 18.30
C GLU A 20 -18.15 -14.55 17.98
N VAL A 21 -17.84 -14.27 16.72
CA VAL A 21 -16.48 -13.90 16.28
C VAL A 21 -16.05 -12.58 16.93
N PHE A 22 -16.90 -11.56 16.93
CA PHE A 22 -16.58 -10.28 17.55
C PHE A 22 -16.41 -10.35 19.06
N ASN A 23 -17.23 -11.15 19.74
CA ASN A 23 -17.09 -11.39 21.17
C ASN A 23 -15.79 -12.14 21.50
N PHE A 24 -15.44 -13.15 20.69
CA PHE A 24 -14.17 -13.86 20.81
C PHE A 24 -12.98 -12.91 20.63
N LEU A 25 -12.94 -12.13 19.54
CA LEU A 25 -11.87 -11.18 19.26
C LEU A 25 -11.75 -10.15 20.38
N SER A 26 -12.86 -9.58 20.83
CA SER A 26 -12.87 -8.63 21.94
C SER A 26 -12.30 -9.23 23.22
N SER A 27 -12.69 -10.47 23.55
CA SER A 27 -12.21 -11.16 24.76
C SER A 27 -10.72 -11.51 24.71
N VAL A 28 -10.24 -11.97 23.53
CA VAL A 28 -8.82 -12.28 23.30
C VAL A 28 -7.98 -11.02 23.35
N CYS A 29 -8.39 -9.97 22.65
CA CYS A 29 -7.68 -8.69 22.65
C CYS A 29 -7.57 -8.11 24.08
N ASN A 30 -8.67 -8.17 24.84
CA ASN A 30 -8.67 -7.72 26.24
C ASN A 30 -7.73 -8.58 27.12
N LYS A 31 -7.74 -9.91 26.93
CA LYS A 31 -6.88 -10.83 27.70
C LYS A 31 -5.39 -10.56 27.48
N TYR A 32 -4.99 -10.27 26.25
CA TYR A 32 -3.58 -10.11 25.86
C TYR A 32 -3.12 -8.65 25.73
N GLY A 33 -3.99 -7.67 26.07
CA GLY A 33 -3.64 -6.24 25.97
C GLY A 33 -3.50 -5.73 24.54
N ILE A 34 -4.24 -6.31 23.59
CA ILE A 34 -4.20 -5.98 22.16
C ILE A 34 -5.28 -4.91 21.88
N GLY A 35 -4.93 -3.89 21.10
CA GLY A 35 -5.90 -2.91 20.62
C GLY A 35 -6.97 -3.55 19.75
N PHE A 36 -8.24 -3.18 19.93
CA PHE A 36 -9.34 -3.72 19.15
C PHE A 36 -10.23 -2.61 18.58
N TRP A 37 -10.17 -2.45 17.27
CA TRP A 37 -11.07 -1.59 16.52
C TRP A 37 -12.38 -2.35 16.26
N LYS A 38 -13.47 -1.88 16.86
CA LYS A 38 -14.77 -2.55 16.79
C LYS A 38 -15.40 -2.47 15.41
N PRO A 39 -16.37 -3.36 15.08
CA PRO A 39 -17.15 -3.27 13.85
C PRO A 39 -17.73 -1.87 13.65
N GLY A 40 -17.58 -1.32 12.44
CA GLY A 40 -18.02 0.03 12.09
C GLY A 40 -16.94 1.11 12.20
N ALA A 41 -15.76 0.79 12.75
CA ALA A 41 -14.66 1.76 12.88
C ALA A 41 -14.03 2.17 11.53
N GLY A 42 -14.22 1.38 10.50
CA GLY A 42 -13.70 1.67 9.15
C GLY A 42 -13.05 0.46 8.48
N ILE A 43 -12.48 0.69 7.31
CA ILE A 43 -11.67 -0.31 6.59
C ILE A 43 -10.29 -0.36 7.25
N ILE A 44 -9.78 -1.59 7.52
CA ILE A 44 -8.52 -1.85 8.22
C ILE A 44 -7.39 -0.97 7.70
N HIS A 45 -7.18 -0.95 6.38
CA HIS A 45 -6.03 -0.26 5.77
C HIS A 45 -6.13 1.26 5.88
N GLN A 46 -7.34 1.83 5.86
CA GLN A 46 -7.55 3.26 6.11
C GLN A 46 -7.34 3.60 7.58
N VAL A 47 -7.85 2.77 8.49
CA VAL A 47 -7.59 2.93 9.94
C VAL A 47 -6.09 2.90 10.23
N VAL A 48 -5.35 1.99 9.58
CA VAL A 48 -3.88 1.92 9.72
C VAL A 48 -3.21 3.18 9.17
N LEU A 49 -3.57 3.63 7.98
CA LEU A 49 -3.00 4.85 7.39
C LEU A 49 -3.26 6.08 8.26
N GLU A 50 -4.48 6.21 8.80
CA GLU A 50 -4.88 7.39 9.58
C GLU A 50 -4.31 7.42 11.00
N ASN A 51 -3.97 6.25 11.58
CA ASN A 51 -3.66 6.18 13.02
C ASN A 51 -2.30 5.57 13.35
N TYR A 52 -1.72 4.72 12.48
CA TYR A 52 -0.55 3.91 12.84
C TYR A 52 0.62 4.02 11.86
N ALA A 53 0.35 4.13 10.55
CA ALA A 53 1.42 4.13 9.55
C ALA A 53 2.26 5.41 9.65
N PHE A 54 3.59 5.27 9.52
CA PHE A 54 4.56 6.37 9.56
C PHE A 54 5.78 6.06 8.71
N PRO A 55 6.48 7.08 8.17
CA PRO A 55 7.65 6.89 7.33
C PRO A 55 8.78 6.17 8.07
N GLY A 56 9.44 5.21 7.40
CA GLY A 56 10.54 4.42 7.95
C GLY A 56 10.11 3.31 8.91
N GLY A 57 8.81 3.14 9.14
CA GLY A 57 8.28 2.07 9.97
C GLY A 57 8.23 0.72 9.25
N MET A 58 8.09 -0.36 10.04
CA MET A 58 7.84 -1.71 9.54
C MET A 58 6.55 -2.27 10.14
N MET A 59 5.76 -2.96 9.34
CA MET A 59 4.51 -3.57 9.77
C MET A 59 4.32 -4.92 9.10
N ILE A 60 3.83 -5.90 9.84
CA ILE A 60 3.24 -7.12 9.28
C ILE A 60 1.74 -7.16 9.58
N GLY A 61 0.98 -7.78 8.70
CA GLY A 61 -0.47 -7.96 8.88
C GLY A 61 -0.97 -9.20 8.16
N THR A 62 -2.05 -9.80 8.67
CA THR A 62 -2.63 -11.04 8.12
C THR A 62 -3.56 -10.80 6.93
N ASP A 63 -3.47 -9.63 6.32
CA ASP A 63 -4.19 -9.27 5.09
C ASP A 63 -3.19 -8.91 3.98
N SER A 64 -3.42 -9.38 2.76
CA SER A 64 -2.55 -9.12 1.61
C SER A 64 -2.42 -7.62 1.28
N HIS A 65 -3.44 -6.81 1.61
CA HIS A 65 -3.45 -5.38 1.38
C HIS A 65 -2.79 -4.55 2.52
N THR A 66 -2.12 -5.22 3.48
CA THR A 66 -1.25 -4.55 4.47
C THR A 66 -0.23 -3.63 3.81
N VAL A 67 0.22 -3.99 2.61
CA VAL A 67 1.13 -3.20 1.75
C VAL A 67 0.65 -1.77 1.45
N ASN A 68 -0.63 -1.47 1.67
CA ASN A 68 -1.20 -0.12 1.52
C ASN A 68 -0.45 0.94 2.35
N ALA A 69 0.12 0.56 3.48
CA ALA A 69 0.88 1.46 4.34
C ALA A 69 2.22 1.92 3.73
N GLY A 70 2.69 1.28 2.67
CA GLY A 70 3.81 1.76 1.86
C GLY A 70 3.57 3.14 1.23
N GLY A 71 2.31 3.55 1.10
CA GLY A 71 1.92 4.91 0.69
C GLY A 71 2.31 6.01 1.68
N LEU A 72 2.71 5.64 2.91
CA LEU A 72 3.32 6.52 3.91
C LEU A 72 4.78 6.12 4.22
N GLY A 73 5.46 5.46 3.29
CA GLY A 73 6.89 5.14 3.44
C GLY A 73 7.18 4.02 4.44
N MET A 74 6.21 3.12 4.70
CA MET A 74 6.45 1.93 5.52
C MET A 74 6.89 0.73 4.68
N VAL A 75 7.67 -0.15 5.28
CA VAL A 75 7.83 -1.53 4.83
C VAL A 75 6.71 -2.37 5.45
N ALA A 76 5.59 -2.48 4.74
CA ALA A 76 4.38 -3.13 5.23
C ALA A 76 4.11 -4.42 4.43
N ILE A 77 4.03 -5.56 5.11
CA ILE A 77 4.06 -6.89 4.48
C ILE A 77 2.85 -7.72 4.94
N GLY A 78 2.16 -8.30 3.96
CA GLY A 78 1.13 -9.30 4.21
C GLY A 78 1.75 -10.66 4.55
N VAL A 79 1.36 -11.27 5.68
CA VAL A 79 1.90 -12.54 6.17
C VAL A 79 0.78 -13.53 6.51
N GLY A 80 1.14 -14.79 6.67
CA GLY A 80 0.22 -15.82 7.19
C GLY A 80 -0.15 -15.61 8.66
N GLY A 81 -1.28 -16.16 9.10
CA GLY A 81 -1.72 -16.07 10.49
C GLY A 81 -0.72 -16.69 11.47
N ALA A 82 -0.03 -17.76 11.09
CA ALA A 82 1.01 -18.39 11.91
C ALA A 82 2.19 -17.44 12.14
N ASP A 83 2.70 -16.82 11.07
CA ASP A 83 3.80 -15.84 11.14
C ASP A 83 3.46 -14.67 12.07
N ALA A 84 2.23 -14.17 11.97
CA ALA A 84 1.77 -13.08 12.84
C ALA A 84 1.75 -13.50 14.32
N VAL A 85 1.29 -14.72 14.62
CA VAL A 85 1.30 -15.26 16.00
C VAL A 85 2.73 -15.41 16.53
N ASP A 86 3.66 -15.89 15.71
CA ASP A 86 5.06 -16.03 16.08
C ASP A 86 5.67 -14.67 16.45
N VAL A 87 5.44 -13.64 15.64
CA VAL A 87 5.88 -12.27 15.93
C VAL A 87 5.21 -11.71 17.18
N MET A 88 3.90 -11.93 17.36
CA MET A 88 3.19 -11.52 18.59
C MET A 88 3.74 -12.23 19.85
N ALA A 89 4.28 -13.43 19.71
CA ALA A 89 4.95 -14.17 20.77
C ALA A 89 6.41 -13.75 20.98
N GLY A 90 6.93 -12.78 20.23
CA GLY A 90 8.31 -12.30 20.30
C GLY A 90 9.32 -13.18 19.55
N MET A 91 8.86 -14.08 18.69
CA MET A 91 9.72 -14.87 17.83
C MET A 91 10.14 -14.07 16.57
N PRO A 92 11.35 -14.29 16.05
CA PRO A 92 11.78 -13.65 14.82
C PRO A 92 10.96 -14.18 13.63
N TRP A 93 10.62 -13.28 12.72
CA TRP A 93 10.08 -13.63 11.42
C TRP A 93 11.19 -13.61 10.38
N GLU A 94 11.37 -14.70 9.67
CA GLU A 94 12.44 -14.85 8.68
C GLU A 94 11.90 -14.51 7.28
N LEU A 95 12.52 -13.54 6.62
CA LEU A 95 12.25 -13.18 5.24
C LEU A 95 13.50 -13.48 4.39
N LYS A 96 13.34 -14.24 3.31
CA LYS A 96 14.39 -14.33 2.29
C LYS A 96 14.65 -12.94 1.73
N PHE A 97 15.91 -12.53 1.67
CA PHE A 97 16.27 -11.21 1.15
C PHE A 97 15.64 -10.98 -0.23
N PRO A 98 14.75 -9.98 -0.36
CA PRO A 98 14.01 -9.76 -1.59
C PRO A 98 14.88 -9.09 -2.65
N LYS A 99 14.52 -9.29 -3.91
CA LYS A 99 15.00 -8.47 -5.01
C LYS A 99 14.33 -7.10 -4.97
N LEU A 100 14.96 -6.11 -5.61
CA LEU A 100 14.45 -4.75 -5.69
C LEU A 100 14.01 -4.43 -7.12
N ILE A 101 12.78 -3.98 -7.27
CA ILE A 101 12.25 -3.42 -8.53
C ILE A 101 12.05 -1.93 -8.33
N GLY A 102 12.75 -1.12 -9.10
CA GLY A 102 12.57 0.32 -9.14
C GLY A 102 11.53 0.72 -10.20
N VAL A 103 10.53 1.50 -9.80
CA VAL A 103 9.57 2.11 -10.74
C VAL A 103 9.78 3.60 -10.75
N LYS A 104 10.47 4.08 -11.78
CA LYS A 104 10.73 5.51 -11.99
C LYS A 104 9.50 6.18 -12.60
N LEU A 105 8.94 7.15 -11.88
CA LEU A 105 7.81 7.94 -12.34
C LEU A 105 8.29 9.35 -12.71
N THR A 106 8.00 9.79 -13.93
CA THR A 106 8.28 11.14 -14.43
C THR A 106 6.99 11.88 -14.77
N GLY A 107 7.05 13.21 -14.86
CA GLY A 107 5.89 14.02 -15.21
C GLY A 107 4.79 14.03 -14.15
N ARG A 108 3.54 14.25 -14.57
CA ARG A 108 2.37 14.38 -13.68
C ARG A 108 1.12 13.74 -14.29
N LEU A 109 0.28 13.18 -13.43
CA LEU A 109 -1.04 12.69 -13.86
C LEU A 109 -1.89 13.86 -14.39
N ASN A 110 -2.60 13.62 -15.48
CA ASN A 110 -3.45 14.62 -16.11
C ASN A 110 -4.80 14.05 -16.52
N GLY A 111 -5.76 14.93 -16.84
CA GLY A 111 -7.09 14.57 -17.31
C GLY A 111 -7.84 13.66 -16.32
N TRP A 112 -8.27 12.50 -16.79
CA TRP A 112 -8.98 11.49 -16.00
C TRP A 112 -8.06 10.37 -15.47
N THR A 113 -6.76 10.48 -15.68
CA THR A 113 -5.78 9.49 -15.20
C THR A 113 -5.65 9.59 -13.68
N ALA A 114 -5.73 8.47 -13.02
CA ALA A 114 -5.68 8.35 -11.57
C ALA A 114 -4.44 7.55 -11.10
N PRO A 115 -4.03 7.65 -9.84
CA PRO A 115 -2.95 6.82 -9.29
C PRO A 115 -3.17 5.31 -9.52
N LYS A 116 -4.41 4.86 -9.59
CA LYS A 116 -4.76 3.47 -9.93
C LYS A 116 -4.21 3.06 -11.30
N ASP A 117 -4.18 3.97 -12.28
CA ASP A 117 -3.68 3.66 -13.63
C ASP A 117 -2.18 3.37 -13.65
N VAL A 118 -1.41 3.94 -12.70
CA VAL A 118 0.01 3.65 -12.52
C VAL A 118 0.20 2.17 -12.21
N ILE A 119 -0.47 1.67 -11.19
CA ILE A 119 -0.31 0.26 -10.79
C ILE A 119 -0.94 -0.71 -11.79
N LEU A 120 -2.00 -0.30 -12.51
CA LEU A 120 -2.53 -1.09 -13.63
C LEU A 120 -1.49 -1.23 -14.74
N LYS A 121 -0.77 -0.16 -15.06
CA LYS A 121 0.33 -0.19 -16.03
C LYS A 121 1.47 -1.10 -15.56
N VAL A 122 1.87 -0.98 -14.29
CA VAL A 122 2.90 -1.85 -13.68
C VAL A 122 2.45 -3.32 -13.71
N ALA A 123 1.19 -3.60 -13.37
CA ALA A 123 0.64 -4.96 -13.42
C ALA A 123 0.65 -5.53 -14.85
N GLY A 124 0.35 -4.70 -15.85
CA GLY A 124 0.46 -5.11 -17.26
C GLY A 124 1.89 -5.44 -17.70
N ILE A 125 2.91 -4.84 -17.09
CA ILE A 125 4.33 -5.09 -17.37
C ILE A 125 4.84 -6.33 -16.61
N LEU A 126 4.61 -6.38 -15.29
CA LEU A 126 5.13 -7.42 -14.40
C LEU A 126 4.30 -8.70 -14.40
N THR A 127 3.04 -8.63 -14.79
CA THR A 127 2.02 -9.68 -14.60
C THR A 127 1.75 -10.00 -13.11
N VAL A 128 0.86 -10.95 -12.83
CA VAL A 128 0.48 -11.35 -11.46
C VAL A 128 1.58 -12.06 -10.67
N LYS A 129 2.71 -12.36 -11.29
CA LYS A 129 3.84 -13.09 -10.66
C LYS A 129 5.18 -12.36 -10.71
N GLY A 130 5.27 -11.28 -11.47
CA GLY A 130 6.55 -10.58 -11.71
C GLY A 130 7.15 -9.94 -10.47
N GLY A 131 6.32 -9.57 -9.48
CA GLY A 131 6.77 -9.03 -8.21
C GLY A 131 7.10 -10.07 -7.13
N THR A 132 6.97 -11.38 -7.42
CA THR A 132 7.15 -12.43 -6.41
C THR A 132 8.57 -12.43 -5.84
N GLY A 133 8.66 -12.28 -4.52
CA GLY A 133 9.94 -12.20 -3.81
C GLY A 133 10.67 -10.87 -4.03
N CYS A 134 9.98 -9.84 -4.48
CA CYS A 134 10.54 -8.52 -4.70
C CYS A 134 9.89 -7.47 -3.77
N ILE A 135 10.63 -6.41 -3.50
CA ILE A 135 10.12 -5.12 -3.01
C ILE A 135 10.06 -4.18 -4.21
N VAL A 136 8.94 -3.48 -4.36
CA VAL A 136 8.77 -2.48 -5.42
C VAL A 136 8.89 -1.09 -4.82
N GLU A 137 9.89 -0.34 -5.25
CA GLU A 137 10.10 1.05 -4.83
C GLU A 137 9.74 2.01 -5.96
N TYR A 138 8.88 2.98 -5.64
CA TYR A 138 8.48 4.04 -6.57
C TYR A 138 9.26 5.30 -6.27
N PHE A 139 9.90 5.89 -7.26
CA PHE A 139 10.77 7.05 -7.11
C PHE A 139 10.69 8.00 -8.32
N GLY A 140 11.43 9.11 -8.26
CA GLY A 140 11.44 10.16 -9.26
C GLY A 140 10.40 11.26 -9.03
N GLU A 141 10.48 12.33 -9.79
CA GLU A 141 9.65 13.55 -9.65
C GLU A 141 8.14 13.28 -9.80
N GLY A 142 7.78 12.30 -10.62
CA GLY A 142 6.39 11.87 -10.78
C GLY A 142 5.85 11.24 -9.50
N ALA A 143 6.67 10.49 -8.76
CA ALA A 143 6.27 9.91 -7.48
C ALA A 143 5.97 10.99 -6.44
N GLU A 144 6.79 12.05 -6.38
CA GLU A 144 6.57 13.20 -5.48
C GLU A 144 5.30 13.99 -5.83
N SER A 145 4.88 13.95 -7.10
CA SER A 145 3.66 14.63 -7.56
C SER A 145 2.36 13.99 -7.06
N LEU A 146 2.42 12.74 -6.56
CA LEU A 146 1.26 11.99 -6.11
C LEU A 146 0.85 12.35 -4.68
N SER A 147 -0.45 12.24 -4.38
CA SER A 147 -0.92 12.33 -3.00
C SER A 147 -0.57 11.08 -2.19
N ALA A 148 -0.46 11.20 -0.86
CA ALA A 148 -0.21 10.04 0.02
C ALA A 148 -1.27 8.93 -0.15
N THR A 149 -2.54 9.29 -0.29
CA THR A 149 -3.62 8.31 -0.57
C THR A 149 -3.51 7.69 -1.96
N GLY A 150 -3.00 8.44 -2.95
CA GLY A 150 -2.69 7.92 -4.28
C GLY A 150 -1.55 6.90 -4.24
N LYS A 151 -0.49 7.18 -3.49
CA LYS A 151 0.60 6.24 -3.23
C LYS A 151 0.11 4.99 -2.52
N GLY A 152 -0.76 5.14 -1.50
CA GLY A 152 -1.42 4.01 -0.83
C GLY A 152 -2.22 3.15 -1.81
N THR A 153 -2.94 3.75 -2.76
CA THR A 153 -3.67 3.02 -3.81
C THR A 153 -2.73 2.21 -4.71
N ILE A 154 -1.59 2.77 -5.07
CA ILE A 154 -0.56 2.08 -5.87
C ILE A 154 0.00 0.89 -5.09
N CYS A 155 0.47 1.12 -3.85
CA CYS A 155 1.01 0.07 -2.98
C CYS A 155 -0.02 -1.04 -2.71
N ASN A 156 -1.29 -0.67 -2.49
CA ASN A 156 -2.37 -1.61 -2.20
C ASN A 156 -2.49 -2.70 -3.25
N MET A 157 -2.43 -2.35 -4.53
CA MET A 157 -2.49 -3.34 -5.62
C MET A 157 -1.16 -4.07 -5.88
N GLY A 158 -0.10 -3.75 -5.15
CA GLY A 158 1.16 -4.50 -5.18
C GLY A 158 0.99 -5.97 -4.79
N ALA A 159 -0.05 -6.30 -4.00
CA ALA A 159 -0.42 -7.67 -3.68
C ALA A 159 -0.78 -8.49 -4.92
N GLU A 160 -1.47 -7.91 -5.90
CA GLU A 160 -1.93 -8.60 -7.11
C GLU A 160 -0.80 -8.90 -8.10
N ILE A 161 0.34 -8.22 -8.03
CA ILE A 161 1.55 -8.55 -8.79
C ILE A 161 2.48 -9.48 -8.03
N GLY A 162 2.09 -9.93 -6.84
CA GLY A 162 2.85 -10.85 -6.00
C GLY A 162 4.02 -10.21 -5.25
N ALA A 163 4.11 -8.88 -5.21
CA ALA A 163 5.18 -8.19 -4.50
C ALA A 163 5.12 -8.45 -2.99
N THR A 164 6.29 -8.63 -2.38
CA THR A 164 6.42 -8.74 -0.91
C THR A 164 5.93 -7.48 -0.23
N THR A 165 6.31 -6.32 -0.75
CA THR A 165 5.81 -5.00 -0.37
C THR A 165 6.06 -4.00 -1.48
N SER A 166 5.45 -2.82 -1.34
CA SER A 166 5.71 -1.65 -2.19
C SER A 166 5.87 -0.43 -1.31
N THR A 167 6.74 0.51 -1.69
CA THR A 167 7.02 1.69 -0.88
C THR A 167 7.34 2.92 -1.73
N PHE A 168 7.27 4.08 -1.09
CA PHE A 168 7.68 5.39 -1.60
C PHE A 168 8.59 6.06 -0.57
N GLY A 169 9.51 6.90 -1.01
CA GLY A 169 10.26 7.78 -0.13
C GLY A 169 9.35 8.83 0.53
N TYR A 170 9.75 9.30 1.72
CA TYR A 170 9.07 10.36 2.46
C TYR A 170 9.09 11.67 1.69
N ASP A 171 7.94 12.37 1.62
CA ASP A 171 7.79 13.63 0.93
C ASP A 171 6.71 14.54 1.54
N ASP A 172 6.53 15.70 0.91
CA ASP A 172 5.53 16.71 1.32
C ASP A 172 4.09 16.19 1.30
N SER A 173 3.74 15.26 0.43
CA SER A 173 2.39 14.69 0.39
C SER A 173 2.09 13.86 1.62
N MET A 174 3.08 13.11 2.09
CA MET A 174 2.99 12.33 3.32
C MET A 174 2.95 13.23 4.55
N ARG A 175 3.80 14.27 4.59
CA ARG A 175 3.78 15.30 5.65
C ARG A 175 2.38 15.92 5.80
N ARG A 176 1.78 16.37 4.71
CA ARG A 176 0.43 16.95 4.72
C ARG A 176 -0.64 15.96 5.19
N TYR A 177 -0.53 14.71 4.79
CA TYR A 177 -1.49 13.67 5.20
C TYR A 177 -1.39 13.38 6.70
N LEU A 178 -0.17 13.22 7.23
CA LEU A 178 0.08 13.01 8.65
C LEU A 178 -0.46 14.18 9.49
N ALA A 179 -0.16 15.42 9.10
CA ALA A 179 -0.69 16.61 9.77
C ALA A 179 -2.22 16.68 9.72
N ALA A 180 -2.84 16.38 8.57
CA ALA A 180 -4.29 16.38 8.40
C ALA A 180 -5.00 15.30 9.22
N THR A 181 -4.31 14.21 9.55
CA THR A 181 -4.81 13.13 10.43
C THR A 181 -4.44 13.35 11.90
N GLY A 182 -4.01 14.57 12.28
CA GLY A 182 -3.75 14.96 13.67
C GLY A 182 -2.46 14.38 14.26
N ARG A 183 -1.51 13.96 13.42
CA ARG A 183 -0.25 13.33 13.83
C ARG A 183 0.97 14.23 13.56
N GLN A 184 0.89 15.46 14.08
CA GLN A 184 1.98 16.45 13.93
C GLN A 184 3.28 15.98 14.60
N ASP A 185 3.17 15.26 15.70
CA ASP A 185 4.31 14.64 16.40
C ASP A 185 5.08 13.65 15.51
N VAL A 186 4.36 12.89 14.68
CA VAL A 186 4.96 11.98 13.68
C VAL A 186 5.62 12.77 12.56
N VAL A 187 5.03 13.87 12.12
CA VAL A 187 5.65 14.79 11.13
C VAL A 187 6.97 15.33 11.68
N ASP A 188 6.95 15.86 12.90
CA ASP A 188 8.14 16.46 13.51
C ASP A 188 9.26 15.41 13.67
N ALA A 189 8.93 14.18 14.03
CA ALA A 189 9.89 13.08 14.12
C ALA A 189 10.44 12.67 12.75
N ALA A 190 9.60 12.57 11.72
CA ALA A 190 10.02 12.23 10.37
C ALA A 190 10.90 13.33 9.75
N ASP A 191 10.52 14.58 9.93
CA ASP A 191 11.29 15.75 9.44
C ASP A 191 12.68 15.83 10.07
N ALA A 192 12.82 15.44 11.34
CA ALA A 192 14.11 15.42 12.03
C ALA A 192 15.12 14.40 11.46
N VAL A 193 14.65 13.42 10.70
CA VAL A 193 15.47 12.37 10.08
C VAL A 193 15.14 12.20 8.58
N ALA A 194 14.61 13.24 7.96
CA ALA A 194 14.12 13.19 6.59
C ALA A 194 15.19 12.71 5.59
N GLU A 195 16.46 13.07 5.81
CA GLU A 195 17.58 12.62 4.96
C GLU A 195 17.75 11.10 4.87
N HIS A 196 17.19 10.35 5.85
CA HIS A 196 17.21 8.89 5.87
C HIS A 196 15.88 8.26 5.40
N LEU A 197 14.88 9.08 5.08
CA LEU A 197 13.53 8.63 4.71
C LEU A 197 13.13 9.02 3.29
N THR A 198 13.79 10.03 2.72
CA THR A 198 13.61 10.43 1.32
C THR A 198 14.34 9.47 0.38
N GLY A 199 13.98 9.49 -0.90
CA GLY A 199 14.74 8.73 -1.91
C GLY A 199 16.17 9.25 -2.07
N ASP A 200 17.12 8.33 -2.26
CA ASP A 200 18.53 8.66 -2.46
C ASP A 200 18.77 9.24 -3.86
N THR A 201 19.45 10.37 -3.93
CA THR A 201 19.75 11.06 -5.20
C THR A 201 20.61 10.24 -6.15
N GLU A 202 21.49 9.41 -5.60
CA GLU A 202 22.33 8.48 -6.36
C GLU A 202 21.50 7.41 -7.06
N VAL A 203 20.43 6.95 -6.42
CA VAL A 203 19.49 5.95 -6.96
C VAL A 203 18.73 6.56 -8.14
N ASP A 204 18.25 7.79 -8.02
CA ASP A 204 17.57 8.48 -9.14
C ASP A 204 18.50 8.71 -10.34
N ALA A 205 19.77 9.01 -10.07
CA ALA A 205 20.78 9.24 -11.11
C ALA A 205 21.22 7.96 -11.82
N ASN A 206 21.31 6.82 -11.11
CA ASN A 206 21.82 5.56 -11.62
C ASN A 206 21.01 4.35 -11.12
N PRO A 207 19.72 4.26 -11.42
CA PRO A 207 18.84 3.27 -10.81
C PRO A 207 19.25 1.81 -11.10
N GLU A 208 19.84 1.54 -12.25
CA GLU A 208 20.30 0.20 -12.64
C GLU A 208 21.42 -0.38 -11.75
N GLN A 209 22.09 0.47 -10.96
CA GLN A 209 23.10 0.01 -10.01
C GLN A 209 22.50 -0.51 -8.70
N TYR A 210 21.28 -0.11 -8.39
CA TYR A 210 20.63 -0.35 -7.09
C TYR A 210 19.45 -1.30 -7.20
N PHE A 211 18.80 -1.37 -8.37
CA PHE A 211 17.64 -2.24 -8.60
C PHE A 211 18.00 -3.43 -9.50
N ASP A 212 17.42 -4.59 -9.21
CA ASP A 212 17.50 -5.78 -10.06
C ASP A 212 16.73 -5.57 -11.39
N GLN A 213 15.72 -4.72 -11.37
CA GLN A 213 14.93 -4.33 -12.53
C GLN A 213 14.45 -2.88 -12.38
N VAL A 214 14.47 -2.13 -13.47
CA VAL A 214 13.93 -0.76 -13.54
C VAL A 214 12.78 -0.71 -14.54
N ILE A 215 11.69 -0.05 -14.16
CA ILE A 215 10.53 0.25 -15.00
C ILE A 215 10.37 1.78 -15.01
N GLU A 216 10.24 2.37 -16.19
CA GLU A 216 10.00 3.80 -16.33
C GLU A 216 8.57 4.04 -16.82
N ILE A 217 7.86 4.98 -16.19
CA ILE A 217 6.51 5.40 -16.58
C ILE A 217 6.45 6.93 -16.60
N ASN A 218 6.17 7.46 -17.78
CA ASN A 218 5.87 8.88 -17.94
C ASN A 218 4.38 9.13 -17.64
N LEU A 219 4.10 9.84 -16.54
CA LEU A 219 2.73 10.14 -16.11
C LEU A 219 2.00 11.10 -17.05
N ASP A 220 2.72 11.94 -17.81
CA ASP A 220 2.10 12.83 -18.79
C ASP A 220 1.49 12.06 -19.97
N GLU A 221 2.04 10.87 -20.26
CA GLU A 221 1.59 9.99 -21.35
C GLU A 221 0.65 8.90 -20.88
N LEU A 222 0.56 8.68 -19.56
CA LEU A 222 -0.30 7.64 -19.01
C LEU A 222 -1.77 8.00 -19.20
N THR A 223 -2.53 7.06 -19.71
CA THR A 223 -3.97 7.19 -19.94
C THR A 223 -4.77 6.29 -19.00
N PRO A 224 -6.07 6.55 -18.78
CA PRO A 224 -6.92 5.65 -18.01
C PRO A 224 -6.93 4.22 -18.55
N HIS A 225 -6.81 3.24 -17.66
CA HIS A 225 -6.78 1.81 -17.96
C HIS A 225 -7.93 1.08 -17.27
N LEU A 226 -8.33 -0.03 -17.86
CA LEU A 226 -9.18 -1.05 -17.21
C LEU A 226 -8.39 -2.34 -17.09
N ASN A 227 -8.60 -3.08 -16.01
CA ASN A 227 -8.04 -4.41 -15.82
C ASN A 227 -9.10 -5.49 -15.97
N GLY A 228 -8.68 -6.68 -16.41
CA GLY A 228 -9.58 -7.80 -16.68
C GLY A 228 -10.07 -7.85 -18.14
N PRO A 229 -10.99 -8.79 -18.45
CA PRO A 229 -11.60 -9.75 -17.53
C PRO A 229 -10.64 -10.85 -17.10
N PHE A 230 -11.01 -11.58 -16.04
CA PHE A 230 -10.37 -12.81 -15.51
C PHE A 230 -9.04 -12.64 -14.76
N THR A 231 -8.21 -11.68 -15.12
CA THR A 231 -6.91 -11.45 -14.46
C THR A 231 -6.63 -9.96 -14.28
N PRO A 232 -6.06 -9.53 -13.14
CA PRO A 232 -5.79 -8.12 -12.88
C PRO A 232 -4.64 -7.52 -13.70
N ASP A 233 -3.80 -8.36 -14.31
CA ASP A 233 -2.67 -7.92 -15.15
C ASP A 233 -3.03 -7.69 -16.62
N LEU A 234 -4.24 -8.01 -17.03
CA LEU A 234 -4.75 -7.59 -18.33
C LEU A 234 -5.17 -6.12 -18.27
N ALA A 235 -4.18 -5.24 -18.36
CA ALA A 235 -4.38 -3.80 -18.37
C ALA A 235 -4.59 -3.30 -19.80
N THR A 236 -5.75 -2.70 -20.07
CA THR A 236 -6.11 -2.18 -21.39
C THR A 236 -6.41 -0.68 -21.28
N PRO A 237 -5.76 0.19 -22.07
CA PRO A 237 -6.14 1.59 -22.15
C PRO A 237 -7.62 1.73 -22.54
N VAL A 238 -8.35 2.61 -21.86
CA VAL A 238 -9.79 2.82 -22.12
C VAL A 238 -10.06 3.20 -23.57
N ALA A 239 -9.17 3.94 -24.20
CA ALA A 239 -9.28 4.33 -25.61
C ALA A 239 -9.29 3.13 -26.57
N GLU A 240 -8.67 2.01 -26.20
CA GLU A 240 -8.55 0.79 -27.03
C GLU A 240 -9.70 -0.20 -26.81
N MET A 241 -10.59 0.05 -25.84
CA MET A 241 -11.67 -0.88 -25.47
C MET A 241 -12.70 -1.15 -26.55
N LYS A 242 -12.79 -0.28 -27.56
CA LYS A 242 -13.74 -0.47 -28.69
C LYS A 242 -13.22 -1.46 -29.74
N GLU A 243 -11.93 -1.75 -29.72
CA GLU A 243 -11.27 -2.61 -30.71
C GLU A 243 -11.04 -4.05 -30.19
N LYS A 244 -11.32 -4.27 -28.93
CA LYS A 244 -11.23 -5.57 -28.23
C LYS A 244 -12.62 -6.07 -27.84
#